data_a876fe07584647d1d207a11b60fdc3e1
#
_entry.id   a876fe07584647d1d207a11b60fdc3e1
#
_cell.length_a   1.000
_cell.length_b   1.000
_cell.length_c   1.000
_cell.angle_alpha   90.00
_cell.angle_beta   90.00
_cell.angle_gamma   90.00
#
_symmetry.space_group_name_H-M   'P 1'
#
loop_
_entity.id
_entity.type
_entity.pdbx_description
1 polymer ?
#
loop_
_entity_poly.entity_id
_entity_poly.type
_entity_poly.pdbx_seq_one_letter_code
_entity_poly.pdbx_strand_id
1 'polypeptide(L)'
;MSDARIERDGAFRFHVEGEMTFATAKQLLQQSAAFFDTPQDLEIDLSRVKAADSAGLALLLEWRAMAARQGTRVVIEGLPEAMTSIAHLCRIEPLLQD
;
A
#
# COMPACT_ATOMS: atom_id res chain seq x y z
N MET A 1 -10.08 -15.79 -10.10
CA MET A 1 -10.17 -15.56 -8.66
C MET A 1 -9.09 -14.58 -8.25
N SER A 2 -9.46 -13.53 -7.52
CA SER A 2 -8.49 -12.55 -7.05
C SER A 2 -7.67 -13.12 -5.90
N ASP A 3 -6.38 -12.84 -5.91
CA ASP A 3 -5.46 -13.34 -4.90
C ASP A 3 -4.47 -12.24 -4.55
N ALA A 4 -4.19 -12.10 -3.27
CA ALA A 4 -3.23 -11.14 -2.78
C ALA A 4 -2.64 -11.62 -1.46
N ARG A 5 -1.40 -11.20 -1.22
CA ARG A 5 -0.65 -11.62 -0.06
C ARG A 5 0.25 -10.49 0.40
N ILE A 6 0.36 -10.31 1.72
CA ILE A 6 1.28 -9.37 2.32
C ILE A 6 2.23 -10.16 3.22
N GLU A 7 3.52 -9.93 3.06
CA GLU A 7 4.53 -10.65 3.82
C GLU A 7 5.58 -9.69 4.36
N ARG A 8 6.07 -9.99 5.55
CA ARG A 8 7.12 -9.21 6.20
C ARG A 8 8.48 -9.63 5.65
N ASP A 9 9.29 -8.65 5.23
CA ASP A 9 10.63 -8.87 4.70
C ASP A 9 11.71 -8.51 5.71
N GLY A 10 11.33 -7.87 6.80
CA GLY A 10 12.23 -7.43 7.85
C GLY A 10 11.44 -6.79 8.97
N ALA A 11 12.13 -6.19 9.95
CA ALA A 11 11.46 -5.62 11.12
C ALA A 11 10.47 -4.52 10.74
N PHE A 12 10.81 -3.70 9.72
CA PHE A 12 10.00 -2.54 9.34
C PHE A 12 9.78 -2.48 7.84
N ARG A 13 9.80 -3.63 7.18
CA ARG A 13 9.63 -3.72 5.74
C ARG A 13 8.71 -4.89 5.39
N PHE A 14 7.80 -4.65 4.46
CA PHE A 14 6.96 -5.72 3.94
C PHE A 14 6.67 -5.49 2.46
N HIS A 15 6.17 -6.53 1.79
CA HIS A 15 5.78 -6.44 0.39
C HIS A 15 4.40 -7.01 0.18
N VAL A 16 3.79 -6.62 -0.93
CA VAL A 16 2.50 -7.13 -1.37
C VAL A 16 2.70 -7.88 -2.69
N GLU A 17 2.08 -9.05 -2.82
CA GLU A 17 2.06 -9.82 -4.05
C GLU A 17 0.64 -9.99 -4.53
N GLY A 18 0.48 -10.12 -5.84
CA GLY A 18 -0.82 -10.39 -6.46
C GLY A 18 -1.56 -9.12 -6.82
N GLU A 19 -2.82 -9.05 -6.47
CA GLU A 19 -3.70 -7.96 -6.87
C GLU A 19 -3.99 -7.03 -5.70
N MET A 20 -3.97 -5.72 -5.99
CA MET A 20 -4.46 -4.70 -5.04
C MET A 20 -5.70 -4.06 -5.67
N THR A 21 -6.84 -4.71 -5.49
CA THR A 21 -8.08 -4.35 -6.15
C THR A 21 -9.22 -4.32 -5.15
N PHE A 22 -10.39 -3.93 -5.64
CA PHE A 22 -11.62 -3.97 -4.83
C PHE A 22 -11.84 -5.34 -4.19
N ALA A 23 -11.46 -6.42 -4.89
CA ALA A 23 -11.66 -7.78 -4.37
C ALA A 23 -10.72 -8.13 -3.21
N THR A 24 -9.57 -7.46 -3.10
CA THR A 24 -8.53 -7.82 -2.14
C THR A 24 -8.25 -6.75 -1.08
N ALA A 25 -8.70 -5.52 -1.30
CA ALA A 25 -8.32 -4.39 -0.45
C ALA A 25 -8.66 -4.61 1.03
N LYS A 26 -9.87 -5.10 1.32
CA LYS A 26 -10.29 -5.33 2.70
C LYS A 26 -9.42 -6.38 3.39
N GLN A 27 -9.11 -7.46 2.69
CA GLN A 27 -8.25 -8.51 3.22
C GLN A 27 -6.85 -7.99 3.51
N LEU A 28 -6.28 -7.24 2.56
CA LEU A 28 -4.95 -6.67 2.74
C LEU A 28 -4.92 -5.68 3.91
N LEU A 29 -5.94 -4.86 4.04
CA LEU A 29 -6.03 -3.92 5.15
C LEU A 29 -6.05 -4.67 6.49
N GLN A 30 -6.85 -5.71 6.60
CA GLN A 30 -6.93 -6.51 7.82
C GLN A 30 -5.61 -7.18 8.14
N GLN A 31 -4.93 -7.74 7.13
CA GLN A 31 -3.65 -8.42 7.32
C GLN A 31 -2.53 -7.46 7.68
N SER A 32 -2.60 -6.23 7.22
CA SER A 32 -1.54 -5.24 7.42
C SER A 32 -1.69 -4.42 8.69
N ALA A 33 -2.86 -4.42 9.32
CA ALA A 33 -3.15 -3.49 10.42
C ALA A 33 -2.10 -3.52 11.53
N ALA A 34 -1.64 -4.71 11.93
CA ALA A 34 -0.68 -4.87 13.00
C ALA A 34 0.70 -4.30 12.66
N PHE A 35 1.05 -4.20 11.36
CA PHE A 35 2.34 -3.66 10.95
C PHE A 35 2.47 -2.16 11.28
N PHE A 36 1.34 -1.47 11.35
CA PHE A 36 1.31 -0.02 11.60
C PHE A 36 1.25 0.34 13.08
N ASP A 37 1.21 -0.65 13.96
CA ASP A 37 1.23 -0.43 15.40
C ASP A 37 2.69 -0.37 15.87
N THR A 38 3.41 0.63 15.41
CA THR A 38 4.83 0.81 15.67
C THR A 38 5.19 2.29 15.60
N PRO A 39 6.17 2.75 16.40
CA PRO A 39 6.67 4.11 16.28
C PRO A 39 7.76 4.27 15.20
N GLN A 40 7.97 3.24 14.36
CA GLN A 40 9.01 3.25 13.33
C GLN A 40 8.41 3.49 11.95
N ASP A 41 9.18 4.14 11.08
CA ASP A 41 8.83 4.27 9.67
C ASP A 41 8.84 2.89 9.02
N LEU A 42 7.96 2.70 8.05
CA LEU A 42 7.82 1.42 7.34
C LEU A 42 8.17 1.58 5.87
N GLU A 43 8.66 0.51 5.27
CA GLU A 43 8.89 0.41 3.84
C GLU A 43 7.93 -0.63 3.26
N ILE A 44 7.27 -0.27 2.17
CA ILE A 44 6.37 -1.17 1.46
C ILE A 44 6.85 -1.33 0.02
N ASP A 45 7.12 -2.58 -0.37
CA ASP A 45 7.50 -2.91 -1.73
C ASP A 45 6.28 -3.42 -2.48
N LEU A 46 5.89 -2.71 -3.53
CA LEU A 46 4.75 -3.05 -4.38
C LEU A 46 5.19 -3.61 -5.75
N SER A 47 6.46 -3.90 -5.93
CA SER A 47 6.98 -4.35 -7.23
C SER A 47 6.41 -5.69 -7.68
N ARG A 48 5.82 -6.46 -6.76
CA ARG A 48 5.24 -7.77 -7.09
C ARG A 48 3.71 -7.71 -7.25
N VAL A 49 3.15 -6.51 -7.23
CA VAL A 49 1.72 -6.32 -7.48
C VAL A 49 1.47 -6.44 -8.98
N LYS A 50 0.58 -7.36 -9.35
CA LYS A 50 0.29 -7.68 -10.76
C LYS A 50 -0.78 -6.79 -11.36
N ALA A 51 -1.71 -6.35 -10.53
CA ALA A 51 -2.84 -5.54 -10.98
C ALA A 51 -3.31 -4.65 -9.84
N ALA A 52 -3.80 -3.48 -10.18
CA ALA A 52 -4.30 -2.54 -9.20
C ALA A 52 -5.42 -1.70 -9.82
N ASP A 53 -6.38 -1.31 -8.98
CA ASP A 53 -7.44 -0.40 -9.36
C ASP A 53 -7.54 0.73 -8.33
N SER A 54 -8.60 1.53 -8.41
CA SER A 54 -8.77 2.67 -7.49
C SER A 54 -8.91 2.22 -6.03
N ALA A 55 -9.43 1.03 -5.77
CA ALA A 55 -9.52 0.51 -4.40
C ALA A 55 -8.12 0.19 -3.85
N GLY A 56 -7.24 -0.33 -4.70
CA GLY A 56 -5.84 -0.55 -4.31
C GLY A 56 -5.13 0.75 -3.99
N LEU A 57 -5.38 1.78 -4.80
CA LEU A 57 -4.82 3.11 -4.53
C LEU A 57 -5.36 3.67 -3.21
N ALA A 58 -6.65 3.52 -2.95
CA ALA A 58 -7.26 3.97 -1.70
C ALA A 58 -6.63 3.26 -0.50
N LEU A 59 -6.34 1.97 -0.61
CA LEU A 59 -5.67 1.22 0.44
C LEU A 59 -4.28 1.80 0.71
N LEU A 60 -3.55 2.14 -0.33
CA LEU A 60 -2.23 2.74 -0.20
C LEU A 60 -2.30 4.05 0.57
N LEU A 61 -3.28 4.89 0.25
CA LEU A 61 -3.49 6.15 0.95
C LEU A 61 -3.91 5.93 2.41
N GLU A 62 -4.69 4.87 2.68
CA GLU A 62 -5.06 4.53 4.05
C GLU A 62 -3.83 4.10 4.85
N TRP A 63 -2.94 3.32 4.26
CA TRP A 63 -1.69 2.95 4.93
C TRP A 63 -0.88 4.19 5.32
N ARG A 64 -0.80 5.17 4.42
CA ARG A 64 -0.12 6.44 4.74
C ARG A 64 -0.79 7.15 5.91
N ALA A 65 -2.13 7.16 5.93
CA ALA A 65 -2.88 7.77 7.01
C ALA A 65 -2.67 7.04 8.34
N MET A 66 -2.62 5.69 8.29
CA MET A 66 -2.36 4.88 9.47
C MET A 66 -0.98 5.19 10.06
N ALA A 67 0.04 5.31 9.22
CA ALA A 67 1.37 5.69 9.67
C ALA A 67 1.38 7.09 10.27
N ALA A 68 0.72 8.03 9.62
CA ALA A 68 0.66 9.41 10.10
C ALA A 68 0.03 9.51 11.49
N ARG A 69 -0.97 8.69 11.77
CA ARG A 69 -1.61 8.65 13.09
C ARG A 69 -0.65 8.17 14.19
N GLN A 70 0.37 7.41 13.81
CA GLN A 70 1.43 6.98 14.73
C GLN A 70 2.63 7.93 14.73
N GLY A 71 2.57 9.01 13.98
CA GLY A 71 3.68 9.95 13.85
C GLY A 71 4.82 9.41 12.98
N THR A 72 4.53 8.44 12.12
CA THR A 72 5.54 7.79 11.27
C THR A 72 5.21 7.99 9.80
N ARG A 73 6.06 7.44 8.93
CA ARG A 73 5.89 7.52 7.48
C ARG A 73 5.98 6.14 6.86
N VAL A 74 5.36 6.01 5.69
CA VAL A 74 5.47 4.84 4.84
C VAL A 74 6.24 5.25 3.59
N VAL A 75 7.36 4.58 3.33
CA VAL A 75 8.13 4.74 2.10
C VAL A 75 7.66 3.65 1.14
N ILE A 76 7.19 4.05 -0.03
CA ILE A 76 6.62 3.14 -1.01
C ILE A 76 7.63 2.94 -2.13
N GLU A 77 7.92 1.68 -2.45
CA GLU A 77 8.81 1.29 -3.54
C GLU A 77 8.03 0.48 -4.57
N GLY A 78 8.40 0.64 -5.84
CA GLY A 78 7.82 -0.16 -6.90
C GLY A 78 6.35 0.12 -7.16
N LEU A 79 5.94 1.39 -7.07
CA LEU A 79 4.55 1.78 -7.28
C LEU A 79 4.05 1.27 -8.63
N PRO A 80 2.93 0.49 -8.67
CA PRO A 80 2.40 0.00 -9.94
C PRO A 80 1.99 1.13 -10.86
N GLU A 81 2.27 0.96 -12.14
CA GLU A 81 1.93 1.97 -13.15
C GLU A 81 0.42 2.27 -13.17
N ALA A 82 -0.42 1.26 -12.93
CA ALA A 82 -1.86 1.45 -12.87
C ALA A 82 -2.26 2.46 -11.79
N MET A 83 -1.60 2.42 -10.64
CA MET A 83 -1.88 3.37 -9.56
C MET A 83 -1.40 4.77 -9.93
N THR A 84 -0.24 4.88 -10.56
CA THR A 84 0.27 6.16 -11.04
C THR A 84 -0.69 6.79 -12.04
N SER A 85 -1.20 5.98 -12.97
CA SER A 85 -2.14 6.45 -13.98
C SER A 85 -3.46 6.94 -13.36
N ILE A 86 -4.00 6.19 -12.40
CA ILE A 86 -5.24 6.57 -11.73
C ILE A 86 -5.03 7.87 -10.93
N ALA A 87 -3.90 7.96 -10.21
CA ALA A 87 -3.59 9.16 -9.45
C ALA A 87 -3.47 10.39 -10.35
N HIS A 88 -2.87 10.20 -11.54
CA HIS A 88 -2.74 11.27 -12.52
C HIS A 88 -4.12 11.75 -13.01
N LEU A 89 -4.98 10.81 -13.37
CA LEU A 89 -6.33 11.13 -13.82
C LEU A 89 -7.15 11.85 -12.75
N CYS A 90 -6.94 11.51 -11.49
CA CYS A 90 -7.65 12.12 -10.37
C CYS A 90 -6.94 13.35 -9.81
N ARG A 91 -5.75 13.68 -10.33
CA ARG A 91 -4.92 14.80 -9.89
C ARG A 91 -4.53 14.70 -8.41
N ILE A 92 -4.21 13.51 -7.97
CA ILE A 92 -3.80 13.26 -6.59
C ILE A 92 -2.37 12.72 -6.47
N GLU A 93 -1.56 12.90 -7.52
CA GLU A 93 -0.16 12.44 -7.50
C GLU A 93 0.61 12.90 -6.26
N PRO A 94 0.45 14.15 -5.78
CA PRO A 94 1.17 14.57 -4.58
C PRO A 94 0.91 13.72 -3.35
N LEU A 95 -0.24 13.04 -3.28
CA LEU A 95 -0.57 12.16 -2.16
C LEU A 95 0.26 10.88 -2.16
N LEU A 96 0.94 10.55 -3.27
CA LEU A 96 1.78 9.37 -3.40
C LEU A 96 3.26 9.68 -3.14
N GLN A 97 3.60 10.93 -2.92
CA GLN A 97 4.98 11.35 -2.68
C GLN A 97 5.28 11.32 -1.19
N ASP A 98 6.49 11.03 -0.87
CA ASP A 98 6.96 10.99 0.52
C ASP A 98 7.26 12.39 1.09
#